data_bc2d08350d3815824a63f9a254296090
#
_entry.id   bc2d08350d3815824a63f9a254296090
#
_cell.length_a   1.000
_cell.length_b   1.000
_cell.length_c   1.000
_cell.angle_alpha   90.00
_cell.angle_beta   90.00
_cell.angle_gamma   90.00
#
_symmetry.space_group_name_H-M   'P 1'
#
loop_
_entity.id
_entity.type
_entity.pdbx_description
1 polymer ?
#
loop_
_entity_poly.entity_id
_entity_poly.type
_entity_poly.pdbx_seq_one_letter_code
_entity_poly.pdbx_strand_id
1 'polypeptide(L)'
;MDNPDISKLAIDRSAAPAARPRRRLWAWVAGAAVLAAVGIAGFTALGGARTVETAAVTTAYPSQAVTLLNATGYVVAQRKAAVASKATGRLEWLGVMEGSRVRKDEVIARLENRDVTAQREQAAANVKVAAANLEQTRAELRDAEANLKRSQDLAAKSYISGSALDSAVARFDKARAGVQSGEASLAVAQANLKVADVALDQKFIRAPFDGVVLTKSANVGDTITPFSQAADTKGAVVTIADMDTLEVEADVAESSLGKVKVGQPCEIQLDAVPDHRFPGVVNRIVPTVDRAKATVLVKIKFLERDSRVLPDMSAKVAFLEREVSAGDRKPVTVVPKQAVVERAGEKAVFVVKDGRAVLTRVEGGRAIGDLVQVAGVAAGDRVIVKPLDRLADGDRVKVAAK
;
A
#
# COMPACT_ATOMS: atom_id res chain seq x y z
N MET A 1 111.35 -32.99 14.25
CA MET A 1 112.43 -32.56 13.37
C MET A 1 111.88 -31.30 12.71
N ASP A 2 112.52 -30.38 13.12
CA ASP A 2 112.95 -29.04 12.73
C ASP A 2 111.89 -27.94 12.58
N ASN A 3 111.99 -27.11 13.52
CA ASN A 3 111.39 -25.82 13.64
C ASN A 3 112.29 -24.71 13.09
N PRO A 4 111.95 -23.96 12.07
CA PRO A 4 112.80 -22.74 11.77
C PRO A 4 112.20 -21.51 12.44
N ASP A 5 113.09 -20.93 13.13
CA ASP A 5 113.11 -19.70 13.83
C ASP A 5 112.71 -18.45 13.00
N ILE A 6 111.66 -17.74 13.41
CA ILE A 6 111.11 -16.51 12.80
C ILE A 6 111.41 -15.26 13.62
N SER A 7 112.68 -15.16 14.17
CA SER A 7 113.11 -14.01 14.96
C SER A 7 113.75 -12.86 14.17
N LYS A 8 113.58 -12.72 12.81
CA LYS A 8 114.19 -11.67 11.99
C LYS A 8 113.23 -10.88 11.11
N LEU A 9 112.13 -10.42 11.63
CA LEU A 9 111.31 -9.39 10.95
C LEU A 9 110.89 -8.32 11.96
N ALA A 10 111.89 -7.51 12.39
CA ALA A 10 111.57 -6.28 13.09
C ALA A 10 111.28 -5.16 12.06
N ILE A 11 110.09 -4.72 11.98
CA ILE A 11 109.68 -3.55 11.18
C ILE A 11 109.77 -2.32 12.06
N ASP A 12 110.66 -1.42 11.67
CA ASP A 12 110.91 -0.11 12.28
C ASP A 12 109.63 0.79 12.13
N ARG A 13 109.05 1.25 13.24
CA ARG A 13 107.88 2.11 13.33
C ARG A 13 108.26 3.55 13.71
N SER A 14 108.97 4.25 12.88
CA SER A 14 109.21 5.66 13.08
C SER A 14 109.03 6.47 11.79
N ALA A 15 107.77 6.63 11.37
CA ALA A 15 107.39 7.70 10.47
C ALA A 15 105.96 8.14 10.75
N ALA A 16 105.83 9.26 11.41
CA ALA A 16 104.57 9.93 11.66
C ALA A 16 104.04 10.55 10.35
N PRO A 17 102.77 10.26 9.89
CA PRO A 17 102.22 10.97 8.77
C PRO A 17 101.55 12.28 9.21
N ALA A 18 101.80 13.32 8.45
CA ALA A 18 101.37 14.71 8.61
C ALA A 18 99.80 14.81 8.65
N ALA A 19 99.35 15.51 9.65
CA ALA A 19 97.89 15.80 9.81
C ALA A 19 97.41 16.74 8.69
N ARG A 20 96.49 16.25 7.84
CA ARG A 20 95.69 17.05 6.91
C ARG A 20 94.52 17.66 7.66
N PRO A 21 94.09 18.93 7.43
CA PRO A 21 93.09 19.62 8.23
C PRO A 21 91.65 19.09 7.84
N ARG A 22 91.02 18.40 8.81
CA ARG A 22 89.66 17.85 8.75
C ARG A 22 88.50 18.92 8.71
N ARG A 23 88.89 20.23 8.61
CA ARG A 23 87.89 21.32 8.67
C ARG A 23 86.89 21.39 7.48
N ARG A 24 87.22 20.88 6.31
CA ARG A 24 86.36 20.92 5.15
C ARG A 24 85.27 19.81 5.15
N LEU A 25 85.55 18.66 5.70
CA LEU A 25 84.54 17.57 5.81
C LEU A 25 83.37 17.92 6.76
N TRP A 26 83.71 18.59 7.89
CA TRP A 26 82.71 19.06 8.85
C TRP A 26 81.77 20.15 8.24
N ALA A 27 82.31 21.00 7.37
CA ALA A 27 81.51 21.99 6.67
C ALA A 27 80.49 21.34 5.67
N TRP A 28 80.91 20.28 4.98
CA TRP A 28 80.01 19.53 4.10
C TRP A 28 78.94 18.69 4.85
N VAL A 29 79.33 18.12 6.00
CA VAL A 29 78.39 17.40 6.87
C VAL A 29 77.39 18.38 7.52
N ALA A 30 77.87 19.54 7.98
CA ALA A 30 76.97 20.58 8.50
C ALA A 30 76.02 21.14 7.41
N GLY A 31 76.53 21.35 6.18
CA GLY A 31 75.71 21.77 5.04
C GLY A 31 74.68 20.72 4.67
N ALA A 32 75.02 19.44 4.64
CA ALA A 32 74.10 18.33 4.38
C ALA A 32 73.05 18.17 5.50
N ALA A 33 73.46 18.37 6.78
CA ALA A 33 72.52 18.33 7.90
C ALA A 33 71.53 19.51 7.89
N VAL A 34 71.94 20.70 7.48
CA VAL A 34 71.08 21.86 7.32
C VAL A 34 70.10 21.63 6.12
N LEU A 35 70.56 21.09 4.99
CA LEU A 35 69.72 20.75 3.85
C LEU A 35 68.75 19.65 4.21
N ALA A 36 69.14 18.63 4.95
CA ALA A 36 68.23 17.58 5.46
C ALA A 36 67.25 18.16 6.47
N ALA A 37 67.62 19.04 7.38
CA ALA A 37 66.73 19.69 8.31
C ALA A 37 65.73 20.62 7.62
N VAL A 38 66.20 21.41 6.62
CA VAL A 38 65.35 22.23 5.79
C VAL A 38 64.41 21.36 4.93
N GLY A 39 64.92 20.25 4.39
CA GLY A 39 64.09 19.26 3.62
C GLY A 39 63.04 18.58 4.52
N ILE A 40 63.42 18.17 5.74
CA ILE A 40 62.48 17.58 6.72
C ILE A 40 61.48 18.64 7.22
N ALA A 41 61.93 19.86 7.53
CA ALA A 41 61.07 20.97 7.92
C ALA A 41 60.14 21.40 6.77
N GLY A 42 60.61 21.42 5.53
CA GLY A 42 59.78 21.64 4.32
C GLY A 42 58.80 20.49 4.07
N PHE A 43 59.22 19.25 4.27
CA PHE A 43 58.34 18.07 4.10
C PHE A 43 57.28 18.01 5.23
N THR A 44 57.59 18.35 6.46
CA THR A 44 56.60 18.42 7.57
C THR A 44 55.72 19.66 7.48
N ALA A 45 56.20 20.79 6.95
CA ALA A 45 55.41 22.00 6.74
C ALA A 45 54.48 21.92 5.50
N LEU A 46 54.89 21.18 4.45
CA LEU A 46 54.15 21.07 3.19
C LEU A 46 53.25 19.84 3.04
N GLY A 47 53.13 18.90 4.02
CA GLY A 47 52.50 17.68 3.61
C GLY A 47 51.93 16.68 4.56
N GLY A 48 51.67 16.99 5.77
CA GLY A 48 50.86 16.09 6.63
C GLY A 48 49.41 16.10 6.26
N ALA A 49 48.93 15.18 5.40
CA ALA A 49 47.45 15.01 5.20
C ALA A 49 46.80 14.73 6.56
N ARG A 50 45.94 15.63 7.02
CA ARG A 50 45.24 15.49 8.30
C ARG A 50 44.18 14.42 8.18
N THR A 51 44.19 13.46 9.10
CA THR A 51 43.15 12.45 9.17
C THR A 51 41.87 13.09 9.70
N VAL A 52 40.78 12.95 8.93
CA VAL A 52 39.49 13.55 9.26
C VAL A 52 38.39 12.50 9.22
N GLU A 53 37.44 12.62 10.12
CA GLU A 53 36.17 11.85 10.06
C GLU A 53 35.20 12.58 9.14
N THR A 54 34.60 11.85 8.21
CA THR A 54 33.65 12.43 7.27
C THR A 54 32.28 11.76 7.39
N ALA A 55 31.24 12.54 7.16
CA ALA A 55 29.87 12.04 6.98
C ALA A 55 29.40 12.40 5.57
N ALA A 56 28.55 11.55 4.99
CA ALA A 56 27.91 11.86 3.73
C ALA A 56 26.81 12.90 3.95
N VAL A 57 26.68 13.83 3.02
CA VAL A 57 25.52 14.72 2.91
C VAL A 57 24.35 13.87 2.44
N THR A 58 23.28 13.84 3.22
CA THR A 58 22.09 13.03 2.95
C THR A 58 20.87 13.92 2.78
N THR A 59 19.79 13.33 2.27
CA THR A 59 18.47 13.97 2.28
C THR A 59 17.67 13.50 3.47
N ALA A 60 16.96 14.39 4.14
CA ALA A 60 16.03 14.06 5.20
C ALA A 60 14.71 14.83 4.98
N TYR A 61 13.66 14.35 5.59
CA TYR A 61 12.37 15.01 5.53
C TYR A 61 12.16 15.80 6.83
N PRO A 62 11.79 17.10 6.75
CA PRO A 62 11.53 17.91 7.95
C PRO A 62 10.43 17.34 8.85
N SER A 63 9.48 16.58 8.27
CA SER A 63 8.42 15.86 9.01
C SER A 63 8.96 14.88 10.04
N GLN A 64 10.17 14.33 9.85
CA GLN A 64 10.80 13.41 10.81
C GLN A 64 11.08 14.06 12.18
N ALA A 65 11.23 15.39 12.25
CA ALA A 65 11.44 16.10 13.51
C ALA A 65 10.20 16.10 14.43
N VAL A 66 9.02 15.87 13.89
CA VAL A 66 7.75 15.85 14.61
C VAL A 66 7.12 14.46 14.67
N THR A 67 7.88 13.43 14.34
CA THR A 67 7.45 12.04 14.39
C THR A 67 7.49 11.53 15.82
N LEU A 68 6.34 11.05 16.33
CA LEU A 68 6.22 10.45 17.67
C LEU A 68 6.61 8.97 17.68
N LEU A 69 6.20 8.24 16.66
CA LEU A 69 6.52 6.82 16.46
C LEU A 69 6.38 6.42 15.00
N ASN A 70 7.04 5.33 14.65
CA ASN A 70 6.91 4.69 13.34
C ASN A 70 6.27 3.30 13.52
N ALA A 71 5.43 2.92 12.57
CA ALA A 71 4.88 1.57 12.47
C ALA A 71 4.99 1.08 11.03
N THR A 72 4.97 -0.23 10.86
CA THR A 72 4.92 -0.88 9.55
C THR A 72 3.55 -1.49 9.34
N GLY A 73 3.15 -1.64 8.10
CA GLY A 73 1.87 -2.21 7.75
C GLY A 73 1.72 -2.42 6.26
N TYR A 74 0.48 -2.63 5.84
CA TYR A 74 0.13 -2.88 4.44
C TYR A 74 -1.05 -2.02 4.01
N VAL A 75 -1.07 -1.70 2.72
CA VAL A 75 -2.22 -1.07 2.09
C VAL A 75 -3.31 -2.12 1.91
N VAL A 76 -4.51 -1.83 2.36
CA VAL A 76 -5.67 -2.70 2.18
C VAL A 76 -6.84 -1.92 1.60
N ALA A 77 -7.69 -2.59 0.83
CA ALA A 77 -8.95 -2.00 0.44
C ALA A 77 -9.96 -2.22 1.56
N GLN A 78 -10.62 -1.15 2.03
CA GLN A 78 -11.66 -1.24 3.06
C GLN A 78 -12.81 -2.15 2.60
N ARG A 79 -13.14 -2.12 1.29
CA ARG A 79 -14.11 -3.02 0.66
C ARG A 79 -13.37 -3.98 -0.27
N LYS A 80 -13.18 -5.22 0.18
CA LYS A 80 -12.62 -6.34 -0.58
C LYS A 80 -13.56 -7.52 -0.42
N ALA A 81 -13.98 -8.13 -1.51
CA ALA A 81 -14.87 -9.27 -1.48
C ALA A 81 -14.41 -10.37 -2.43
N ALA A 82 -14.39 -11.59 -1.93
CA ALA A 82 -14.30 -12.80 -2.74
C ALA A 82 -15.72 -13.12 -3.26
N VAL A 83 -15.93 -12.93 -4.55
CA VAL A 83 -17.24 -13.10 -5.18
C VAL A 83 -17.42 -14.55 -5.55
N ALA A 84 -18.36 -15.19 -4.87
CA ALA A 84 -18.73 -16.58 -5.04
C ALA A 84 -20.09 -16.71 -5.77
N SER A 85 -20.38 -17.88 -6.29
CA SER A 85 -21.72 -18.23 -6.77
C SER A 85 -22.67 -18.51 -5.60
N LYS A 86 -23.95 -18.19 -5.79
CA LYS A 86 -25.04 -18.61 -4.89
C LYS A 86 -25.58 -19.98 -5.21
N ALA A 87 -25.32 -20.49 -6.43
CA ALA A 87 -25.77 -21.80 -6.91
C ALA A 87 -24.59 -22.67 -7.33
N THR A 88 -24.77 -23.99 -7.28
CA THR A 88 -23.82 -24.93 -7.86
C THR A 88 -24.00 -25.02 -9.37
N GLY A 89 -22.91 -25.15 -10.10
CA GLY A 89 -22.91 -25.36 -11.54
C GLY A 89 -21.53 -25.25 -12.16
N ARG A 90 -21.42 -25.64 -13.43
CA ARG A 90 -20.20 -25.47 -14.20
C ARG A 90 -20.13 -24.03 -14.71
N LEU A 91 -18.94 -23.41 -14.62
CA LEU A 91 -18.70 -22.07 -15.15
C LEU A 91 -18.68 -22.11 -16.69
N GLU A 92 -19.70 -21.52 -17.30
CA GLU A 92 -19.84 -21.47 -18.75
C GLU A 92 -19.15 -20.26 -19.37
N TRP A 93 -19.18 -19.13 -18.68
CA TRP A 93 -18.62 -17.88 -19.17
C TRP A 93 -18.05 -17.04 -18.04
N LEU A 94 -16.90 -16.41 -18.31
CA LEU A 94 -16.24 -15.45 -17.45
C LEU A 94 -15.82 -14.23 -18.27
N GLY A 95 -16.42 -13.07 -17.96
CA GLY A 95 -16.26 -11.83 -18.73
C GLY A 95 -15.17 -10.89 -18.23
N VAL A 96 -14.43 -11.27 -17.19
CA VAL A 96 -13.41 -10.41 -16.55
C VAL A 96 -12.09 -11.12 -16.37
N MET A 97 -11.01 -10.34 -16.36
CA MET A 97 -9.64 -10.76 -16.05
C MET A 97 -9.10 -9.93 -14.87
N GLU A 98 -7.95 -10.32 -14.34
CA GLU A 98 -7.24 -9.51 -13.36
C GLU A 98 -6.97 -8.09 -13.93
N GLY A 99 -7.19 -7.08 -13.10
CA GLY A 99 -7.07 -5.66 -13.51
C GLY A 99 -8.33 -5.09 -14.18
N SER A 100 -9.34 -5.90 -14.52
CA SER A 100 -10.61 -5.41 -15.10
C SER A 100 -11.37 -4.56 -14.09
N ARG A 101 -11.89 -3.42 -14.54
CA ARG A 101 -12.84 -2.60 -13.77
C ARG A 101 -14.25 -3.13 -13.96
N VAL A 102 -14.98 -3.25 -12.87
CA VAL A 102 -16.36 -3.71 -12.84
C VAL A 102 -17.25 -2.73 -12.11
N ARG A 103 -18.50 -2.65 -12.52
CA ARG A 103 -19.54 -1.85 -11.86
C ARG A 103 -20.41 -2.72 -10.97
N LYS A 104 -21.03 -2.12 -9.98
CA LYS A 104 -22.02 -2.79 -9.15
C LYS A 104 -23.11 -3.43 -10.04
N ASP A 105 -23.53 -4.65 -9.68
CA ASP A 105 -24.53 -5.48 -10.35
C ASP A 105 -24.16 -5.93 -11.79
N GLU A 106 -22.95 -5.61 -12.28
CA GLU A 106 -22.44 -6.11 -13.55
C GLU A 106 -22.22 -7.62 -13.50
N VAL A 107 -22.64 -8.33 -14.56
CA VAL A 107 -22.46 -9.78 -14.67
C VAL A 107 -21.00 -10.06 -15.02
N ILE A 108 -20.29 -10.67 -14.08
CA ILE A 108 -18.87 -11.01 -14.21
C ILE A 108 -18.64 -12.46 -14.66
N ALA A 109 -19.60 -13.34 -14.34
CA ALA A 109 -19.55 -14.74 -14.73
C ALA A 109 -20.94 -15.35 -14.82
N ARG A 110 -21.06 -16.44 -15.57
CA ARG A 110 -22.31 -17.17 -15.74
C ARG A 110 -22.05 -18.68 -15.60
N LEU A 111 -22.87 -19.32 -14.79
CA LEU A 111 -22.95 -20.78 -14.70
C LEU A 111 -23.84 -21.33 -15.80
N GLU A 112 -23.66 -22.60 -16.11
CA GLU A 112 -24.61 -23.35 -16.97
C GLU A 112 -26.01 -23.24 -16.41
N ASN A 113 -26.96 -22.79 -17.27
CA ASN A 113 -28.28 -22.39 -16.83
C ASN A 113 -29.41 -22.94 -17.70
N ARG A 114 -29.14 -23.88 -18.62
CA ARG A 114 -30.14 -24.42 -19.58
C ARG A 114 -31.30 -25.07 -18.88
N ASP A 115 -31.06 -25.80 -17.80
CA ASP A 115 -32.05 -26.48 -16.97
C ASP A 115 -32.99 -25.50 -16.29
N VAL A 116 -32.47 -24.50 -15.61
CA VAL A 116 -33.29 -23.48 -14.93
C VAL A 116 -34.01 -22.54 -15.89
N THR A 117 -33.42 -22.29 -17.07
CA THR A 117 -34.08 -21.54 -18.14
C THR A 117 -35.34 -22.29 -18.65
N ALA A 118 -35.25 -23.60 -18.92
CA ALA A 118 -36.37 -24.41 -19.30
C ALA A 118 -37.46 -24.47 -18.19
N GLN A 119 -37.08 -24.58 -16.92
CA GLN A 119 -38.01 -24.53 -15.79
C GLN A 119 -38.71 -23.17 -15.69
N ARG A 120 -38.01 -22.08 -15.90
CA ARG A 120 -38.60 -20.73 -15.93
C ARG A 120 -39.60 -20.57 -17.07
N GLU A 121 -39.26 -21.08 -18.26
CA GLU A 121 -40.18 -21.06 -19.42
C GLU A 121 -41.45 -21.89 -19.17
N GLN A 122 -41.34 -23.05 -18.55
CA GLN A 122 -42.44 -23.87 -18.11
C GLN A 122 -43.33 -23.12 -17.10
N ALA A 123 -42.75 -22.49 -16.07
CA ALA A 123 -43.50 -21.70 -15.10
C ALA A 123 -44.20 -20.50 -15.76
N ALA A 124 -43.58 -19.84 -16.72
CA ALA A 124 -44.18 -18.75 -17.47
C ALA A 124 -45.37 -19.22 -18.33
N ALA A 125 -45.28 -20.43 -18.91
CA ALA A 125 -46.42 -21.04 -19.63
C ALA A 125 -47.59 -21.35 -18.68
N ASN A 126 -47.32 -21.85 -17.47
CA ASN A 126 -48.34 -22.09 -16.45
C ASN A 126 -49.09 -20.81 -16.03
N VAL A 127 -48.38 -19.68 -15.92
CA VAL A 127 -49.00 -18.37 -15.66
C VAL A 127 -49.99 -18.00 -16.80
N LYS A 128 -49.62 -18.24 -18.07
CA LYS A 128 -50.51 -17.99 -19.21
C LYS A 128 -51.76 -18.86 -19.16
N VAL A 129 -51.63 -20.15 -18.80
CA VAL A 129 -52.75 -21.05 -18.64
C VAL A 129 -53.67 -20.58 -17.52
N ALA A 130 -53.13 -20.24 -16.35
CA ALA A 130 -53.93 -19.73 -15.22
C ALA A 130 -54.65 -18.43 -15.57
N ALA A 131 -54.01 -17.52 -16.30
CA ALA A 131 -54.62 -16.28 -16.77
C ALA A 131 -55.78 -16.53 -17.75
N ALA A 132 -55.61 -17.48 -18.69
CA ALA A 132 -56.70 -17.86 -19.62
C ALA A 132 -57.90 -18.47 -18.90
N ASN A 133 -57.63 -19.33 -17.90
CA ASN A 133 -58.72 -19.91 -17.08
C ASN A 133 -59.43 -18.82 -16.26
N LEU A 134 -58.73 -17.83 -15.73
CA LEU A 134 -59.34 -16.69 -15.05
C LEU A 134 -60.25 -15.86 -16.00
N GLU A 135 -59.84 -15.63 -17.23
CA GLU A 135 -60.66 -14.94 -18.22
C GLU A 135 -61.92 -15.72 -18.57
N GLN A 136 -61.82 -17.06 -18.63
CA GLN A 136 -63.04 -17.93 -18.82
C GLN A 136 -63.99 -17.76 -17.63
N THR A 137 -63.55 -17.88 -16.40
CA THR A 137 -64.36 -17.72 -15.19
C THR A 137 -64.98 -16.31 -15.08
N ARG A 138 -64.24 -15.28 -15.51
CA ARG A 138 -64.72 -13.89 -15.59
C ARG A 138 -65.84 -13.75 -16.65
N ALA A 139 -65.75 -14.46 -17.78
CA ALA A 139 -66.81 -14.47 -18.78
C ALA A 139 -68.09 -15.17 -18.24
N GLU A 140 -67.95 -16.30 -17.53
CA GLU A 140 -69.02 -16.99 -16.83
C GLU A 140 -69.69 -16.11 -15.76
N LEU A 141 -68.88 -15.32 -15.00
CA LEU A 141 -69.45 -14.36 -14.05
C LEU A 141 -70.29 -13.28 -14.74
N ARG A 142 -69.78 -12.69 -15.84
CA ARG A 142 -70.50 -11.67 -16.61
C ARG A 142 -71.82 -12.20 -17.12
N ASP A 143 -71.91 -13.48 -17.62
CA ASP A 143 -73.11 -14.09 -18.04
C ASP A 143 -74.09 -14.32 -16.86
N ALA A 144 -73.63 -14.86 -15.75
CA ALA A 144 -74.41 -15.09 -14.53
C ALA A 144 -74.98 -13.77 -13.97
N GLU A 145 -74.16 -12.68 -13.96
CA GLU A 145 -74.56 -11.33 -13.52
C GLU A 145 -75.67 -10.76 -14.41
N ALA A 146 -75.52 -10.84 -15.74
CA ALA A 146 -76.56 -10.41 -16.70
C ALA A 146 -77.86 -11.23 -16.55
N ASN A 147 -77.78 -12.54 -16.27
CA ASN A 147 -78.89 -13.41 -16.03
C ASN A 147 -79.59 -13.06 -14.70
N LEU A 148 -78.84 -12.87 -13.61
CA LEU A 148 -79.40 -12.46 -12.33
C LEU A 148 -80.13 -11.11 -12.42
N LYS A 149 -79.56 -10.11 -13.08
CA LYS A 149 -80.21 -8.83 -13.32
C LYS A 149 -81.54 -8.97 -14.06
N ARG A 150 -81.59 -9.76 -15.15
CA ARG A 150 -82.83 -10.04 -15.86
C ARG A 150 -83.84 -10.74 -14.97
N SER A 151 -83.42 -11.72 -14.18
CA SER A 151 -84.29 -12.45 -13.25
C SER A 151 -84.90 -11.56 -12.18
N GLN A 152 -84.06 -10.61 -11.63
CA GLN A 152 -84.56 -9.61 -10.68
C GLN A 152 -85.60 -8.69 -11.27
N ASP A 153 -85.38 -8.19 -12.49
CA ASP A 153 -86.34 -7.34 -13.22
C ASP A 153 -87.70 -8.06 -13.51
N LEU A 154 -87.64 -9.36 -13.84
CA LEU A 154 -88.86 -10.21 -14.07
C LEU A 154 -89.52 -10.54 -12.74
N ALA A 155 -88.83 -10.85 -11.67
CA ALA A 155 -89.37 -11.10 -10.35
C ALA A 155 -90.12 -9.89 -9.80
N ALA A 156 -89.55 -8.66 -9.95
CA ALA A 156 -90.18 -7.41 -9.55
C ALA A 156 -91.54 -7.19 -10.27
N LYS A 157 -91.68 -7.77 -11.43
CA LYS A 157 -92.96 -7.76 -12.23
C LYS A 157 -93.83 -9.01 -12.00
N SER A 158 -93.43 -9.90 -11.04
CA SER A 158 -94.12 -11.16 -10.75
C SER A 158 -94.22 -12.13 -11.94
N TYR A 159 -93.29 -12.09 -12.88
CA TYR A 159 -93.27 -12.96 -14.07
C TYR A 159 -92.52 -14.26 -13.89
N ILE A 160 -91.75 -14.41 -12.77
CA ILE A 160 -91.01 -15.64 -12.44
C ILE A 160 -91.30 -16.04 -10.97
N SER A 161 -91.09 -17.34 -10.65
CA SER A 161 -91.16 -17.84 -9.27
C SER A 161 -89.96 -17.44 -8.40
N GLY A 162 -90.16 -17.40 -7.06
CA GLY A 162 -89.08 -17.17 -6.14
C GLY A 162 -87.93 -18.18 -6.28
N SER A 163 -88.19 -19.44 -6.50
CA SER A 163 -87.21 -20.49 -6.73
C SER A 163 -86.34 -20.27 -8.00
N ALA A 164 -86.91 -19.64 -9.02
CA ALA A 164 -86.17 -19.28 -10.22
C ALA A 164 -85.20 -18.13 -9.93
N LEU A 165 -85.59 -17.15 -9.12
CA LEU A 165 -84.73 -16.09 -8.67
C LEU A 165 -83.56 -16.63 -7.76
N ASP A 166 -83.88 -17.48 -6.77
CA ASP A 166 -82.90 -18.11 -5.88
C ASP A 166 -81.87 -18.91 -6.69
N SER A 167 -82.30 -19.60 -7.76
CA SER A 167 -81.39 -20.33 -8.67
C SER A 167 -80.44 -19.38 -9.42
N ALA A 168 -80.92 -18.19 -9.84
CA ALA A 168 -80.08 -17.19 -10.50
C ALA A 168 -79.04 -16.56 -9.53
N VAL A 169 -79.42 -16.29 -8.25
CA VAL A 169 -78.52 -15.84 -7.18
C VAL A 169 -77.46 -16.89 -6.91
N ALA A 170 -77.88 -18.18 -6.72
CA ALA A 170 -76.88 -19.24 -6.46
C ALA A 170 -75.87 -19.42 -7.62
N ARG A 171 -76.36 -19.29 -8.90
CA ARG A 171 -75.46 -19.31 -10.07
C ARG A 171 -74.45 -18.14 -10.07
N PHE A 172 -74.91 -16.92 -9.73
CA PHE A 172 -74.07 -15.76 -9.64
C PHE A 172 -73.01 -15.93 -8.54
N ASP A 173 -73.45 -16.36 -7.36
CA ASP A 173 -72.48 -16.57 -6.21
C ASP A 173 -71.50 -17.67 -6.55
N LYS A 174 -71.85 -18.74 -7.21
CA LYS A 174 -70.96 -19.78 -7.71
C LYS A 174 -69.93 -19.22 -8.70
N ALA A 175 -70.37 -18.42 -9.68
CA ALA A 175 -69.49 -17.83 -10.68
C ALA A 175 -68.49 -16.83 -10.03
N ARG A 176 -68.95 -16.03 -9.07
CA ARG A 176 -68.14 -15.12 -8.27
C ARG A 176 -67.07 -15.87 -7.48
N ALA A 177 -67.41 -16.96 -6.81
CA ALA A 177 -66.48 -17.84 -6.14
C ALA A 177 -65.44 -18.46 -7.11
N GLY A 178 -65.90 -18.79 -8.33
CA GLY A 178 -65.05 -19.28 -9.41
C GLY A 178 -63.97 -18.27 -9.82
N VAL A 179 -64.32 -17.00 -9.94
CA VAL A 179 -63.31 -15.92 -10.22
C VAL A 179 -62.30 -15.80 -9.10
N GLN A 180 -62.78 -15.82 -7.83
CA GLN A 180 -61.83 -15.76 -6.69
C GLN A 180 -60.87 -16.96 -6.68
N SER A 181 -61.36 -18.15 -7.01
CA SER A 181 -60.49 -19.35 -7.16
C SER A 181 -59.50 -19.21 -8.33
N GLY A 182 -59.96 -18.64 -9.46
CA GLY A 182 -59.12 -18.36 -10.61
C GLY A 182 -57.98 -17.34 -10.29
N GLU A 183 -58.32 -16.26 -9.55
CA GLU A 183 -57.37 -15.28 -9.10
C GLU A 183 -56.32 -15.89 -8.15
N ALA A 184 -56.75 -16.73 -7.20
CA ALA A 184 -55.85 -17.46 -6.33
C ALA A 184 -54.90 -18.40 -7.10
N SER A 185 -55.45 -19.11 -8.12
CA SER A 185 -54.67 -20.00 -8.97
C SER A 185 -53.62 -19.23 -9.81
N LEU A 186 -53.96 -18.05 -10.32
CA LEU A 186 -53.04 -17.16 -11.03
C LEU A 186 -51.95 -16.67 -10.10
N ALA A 187 -52.28 -16.27 -8.86
CA ALA A 187 -51.31 -15.83 -7.87
C ALA A 187 -50.29 -16.94 -7.52
N VAL A 188 -50.74 -18.18 -7.39
CA VAL A 188 -49.86 -19.36 -7.18
C VAL A 188 -48.92 -19.56 -8.37
N ALA A 189 -49.46 -19.50 -9.61
CA ALA A 189 -48.62 -19.65 -10.81
C ALA A 189 -47.59 -18.54 -10.94
N GLN A 190 -47.94 -17.28 -10.62
CA GLN A 190 -47.00 -16.15 -10.58
C GLN A 190 -45.90 -16.31 -9.49
N ALA A 191 -46.28 -16.83 -8.31
CA ALA A 191 -45.32 -17.12 -7.26
C ALA A 191 -44.30 -18.19 -7.71
N ASN A 192 -44.79 -19.25 -8.40
CA ASN A 192 -43.88 -20.28 -8.93
C ASN A 192 -42.96 -19.74 -10.02
N LEU A 193 -43.42 -18.85 -10.90
CA LEU A 193 -42.55 -18.16 -11.87
C LEU A 193 -41.48 -17.34 -11.18
N LYS A 194 -41.83 -16.59 -10.12
CA LYS A 194 -40.89 -15.81 -9.36
C LYS A 194 -39.78 -16.68 -8.71
N VAL A 195 -40.14 -17.88 -8.22
CA VAL A 195 -39.17 -18.84 -7.71
C VAL A 195 -38.19 -19.28 -8.81
N ALA A 196 -38.70 -19.56 -10.02
CA ALA A 196 -37.88 -19.95 -11.17
C ALA A 196 -36.99 -18.78 -11.65
N ASP A 197 -37.49 -17.54 -11.64
CA ASP A 197 -36.71 -16.34 -11.96
C ASP A 197 -35.55 -16.16 -10.98
N VAL A 198 -35.76 -16.34 -9.67
CA VAL A 198 -34.70 -16.28 -8.66
C VAL A 198 -33.66 -17.38 -8.86
N ALA A 199 -34.11 -18.62 -9.19
CA ALA A 199 -33.19 -19.72 -9.47
C ALA A 199 -32.31 -19.45 -10.70
N LEU A 200 -32.85 -18.81 -11.73
CA LEU A 200 -32.11 -18.38 -12.91
C LEU A 200 -31.12 -17.24 -12.56
N ASP A 201 -31.56 -16.21 -11.80
CA ASP A 201 -30.69 -15.10 -11.41
C ASP A 201 -29.48 -15.57 -10.58
N GLN A 202 -29.65 -16.59 -9.76
CA GLN A 202 -28.56 -17.20 -9.00
C GLN A 202 -27.45 -17.84 -9.85
N LYS A 203 -27.72 -18.13 -11.13
CA LYS A 203 -26.75 -18.63 -12.09
C LYS A 203 -25.85 -17.51 -12.66
N PHE A 204 -26.22 -16.25 -12.46
CA PHE A 204 -25.41 -15.11 -12.83
C PHE A 204 -24.63 -14.58 -11.62
N ILE A 205 -23.32 -14.53 -11.74
CA ILE A 205 -22.44 -14.00 -10.70
C ILE A 205 -22.21 -12.52 -11.02
N ARG A 206 -22.58 -11.64 -10.08
CA ARG A 206 -22.53 -10.19 -10.25
C ARG A 206 -21.54 -9.54 -9.26
N ALA A 207 -20.97 -8.41 -9.66
CA ALA A 207 -20.13 -7.59 -8.80
C ALA A 207 -21.00 -6.97 -7.68
N PRO A 208 -20.58 -7.07 -6.39
CA PRO A 208 -21.34 -6.51 -5.26
C PRO A 208 -21.19 -4.99 -5.14
N PHE A 209 -20.14 -4.40 -5.70
CA PHE A 209 -19.82 -2.96 -5.71
C PHE A 209 -18.89 -2.62 -6.88
N ASP A 210 -18.71 -1.33 -7.15
CA ASP A 210 -17.74 -0.83 -8.13
C ASP A 210 -16.32 -1.10 -7.65
N GLY A 211 -15.47 -1.68 -8.52
CA GLY A 211 -14.12 -2.03 -8.11
C GLY A 211 -13.27 -2.58 -9.24
N VAL A 212 -12.12 -3.12 -8.85
CA VAL A 212 -11.15 -3.77 -9.74
C VAL A 212 -10.99 -5.22 -9.32
N VAL A 213 -10.93 -6.11 -10.29
CA VAL A 213 -10.64 -7.53 -10.08
C VAL A 213 -9.17 -7.69 -9.73
N LEU A 214 -8.88 -8.18 -8.52
CA LEU A 214 -7.51 -8.43 -8.06
C LEU A 214 -6.99 -9.79 -8.50
N THR A 215 -7.81 -10.83 -8.29
CA THR A 215 -7.43 -12.22 -8.60
C THR A 215 -8.59 -12.95 -9.25
N LYS A 216 -8.25 -13.84 -10.18
CA LYS A 216 -9.15 -14.80 -10.80
C LYS A 216 -8.86 -16.19 -10.22
N SER A 217 -9.81 -16.73 -9.47
CA SER A 217 -9.64 -18.03 -8.79
C SER A 217 -10.24 -19.20 -9.57
N ALA A 218 -11.13 -18.96 -10.56
CA ALA A 218 -11.79 -20.01 -11.34
C ALA A 218 -11.62 -19.78 -12.84
N ASN A 219 -11.70 -20.86 -13.62
CA ASN A 219 -11.66 -20.86 -15.08
C ASN A 219 -12.96 -21.40 -15.67
N VAL A 220 -13.23 -21.08 -16.93
CA VAL A 220 -14.34 -21.63 -17.68
C VAL A 220 -14.18 -23.17 -17.73
N GLY A 221 -15.25 -23.89 -17.40
CA GLY A 221 -15.26 -25.34 -17.25
C GLY A 221 -15.16 -25.84 -15.81
N ASP A 222 -14.68 -25.02 -14.87
CA ASP A 222 -14.60 -25.40 -13.45
C ASP A 222 -16.02 -25.56 -12.85
N THR A 223 -16.14 -26.49 -11.91
CA THR A 223 -17.38 -26.63 -11.12
C THR A 223 -17.32 -25.71 -9.91
N ILE A 224 -18.25 -24.80 -9.81
CA ILE A 224 -18.38 -23.85 -8.70
C ILE A 224 -19.46 -24.35 -7.73
N THR A 225 -19.12 -24.34 -6.44
CA THR A 225 -20.07 -24.70 -5.37
C THR A 225 -20.03 -23.62 -4.28
N PRO A 226 -21.19 -23.18 -3.76
CA PRO A 226 -21.23 -22.28 -2.62
C PRO A 226 -20.51 -22.90 -1.42
N PHE A 227 -19.68 -22.11 -0.72
CA PHE A 227 -19.04 -22.50 0.55
C PHE A 227 -18.12 -23.72 0.51
N SER A 228 -17.63 -24.17 -0.65
CA SER A 228 -16.75 -25.32 -0.72
C SER A 228 -15.31 -24.96 -0.33
N GLN A 229 -14.75 -25.75 0.58
CA GLN A 229 -13.31 -25.80 0.91
C GLN A 229 -12.65 -27.11 0.40
N ALA A 230 -13.37 -27.90 -0.40
CA ALA A 230 -12.83 -29.13 -0.98
C ALA A 230 -11.84 -28.84 -2.11
N ALA A 231 -10.80 -29.66 -2.24
CA ALA A 231 -9.68 -29.43 -3.16
C ALA A 231 -10.07 -29.30 -4.64
N ASP A 232 -11.17 -29.94 -5.06
CA ASP A 232 -11.62 -29.97 -6.46
C ASP A 232 -12.75 -28.97 -6.77
N THR A 233 -13.22 -28.19 -5.80
CA THR A 233 -14.31 -27.22 -6.00
C THR A 233 -13.91 -25.85 -5.52
N LYS A 234 -14.16 -24.83 -6.33
CA LYS A 234 -13.79 -23.45 -6.03
C LYS A 234 -15.00 -22.69 -5.48
N GLY A 235 -14.84 -22.07 -4.32
CA GLY A 235 -15.89 -21.26 -3.71
C GLY A 235 -16.03 -19.89 -4.37
N ALA A 236 -14.91 -19.17 -4.49
CA ALA A 236 -14.87 -17.85 -5.12
C ALA A 236 -14.42 -17.92 -6.58
N VAL A 237 -15.03 -17.11 -7.44
CA VAL A 237 -14.66 -16.99 -8.86
C VAL A 237 -13.60 -15.92 -9.04
N VAL A 238 -13.80 -14.75 -8.45
CA VAL A 238 -12.87 -13.62 -8.47
C VAL A 238 -12.85 -12.90 -7.14
N THR A 239 -11.76 -12.18 -6.86
CA THR A 239 -11.69 -11.23 -5.75
C THR A 239 -11.74 -9.81 -6.31
N ILE A 240 -12.66 -9.00 -5.81
CA ILE A 240 -12.83 -7.59 -6.20
C ILE A 240 -12.48 -6.69 -5.03
N ALA A 241 -11.76 -5.61 -5.30
CA ALA A 241 -11.47 -4.57 -4.34
C ALA A 241 -11.90 -3.19 -4.85
N ASP A 242 -12.36 -2.38 -3.94
CA ASP A 242 -12.66 -0.98 -4.21
C ASP A 242 -11.40 -0.14 -4.02
N MET A 243 -10.84 0.32 -5.14
CA MET A 243 -9.61 1.10 -5.17
C MET A 243 -9.78 2.53 -4.61
N ASP A 244 -11.01 3.00 -4.45
CA ASP A 244 -11.30 4.31 -3.87
C ASP A 244 -11.31 4.31 -2.34
N THR A 245 -11.29 3.12 -1.73
CA THR A 245 -11.37 2.92 -0.28
C THR A 245 -10.10 2.34 0.32
N LEU A 246 -8.92 2.64 -0.27
CA LEU A 246 -7.65 2.17 0.25
C LEU A 246 -7.33 2.83 1.59
N GLU A 247 -6.87 2.04 2.53
CA GLU A 247 -6.35 2.46 3.84
C GLU A 247 -5.08 1.66 4.16
N VAL A 248 -4.26 2.17 5.08
CA VAL A 248 -3.12 1.41 5.60
C VAL A 248 -3.51 0.77 6.92
N GLU A 249 -3.28 -0.52 7.04
CA GLU A 249 -3.33 -1.26 8.30
C GLU A 249 -1.92 -1.31 8.87
N ALA A 250 -1.67 -0.52 9.92
CA ALA A 250 -0.37 -0.43 10.58
C ALA A 250 -0.38 -1.18 11.93
N ASP A 251 0.65 -1.99 12.16
CA ASP A 251 0.88 -2.72 13.39
C ASP A 251 1.62 -1.81 14.40
N VAL A 252 0.91 -1.29 15.39
CA VAL A 252 1.48 -0.43 16.45
C VAL A 252 1.71 -1.26 17.69
N ALA A 253 2.93 -1.20 18.26
CA ALA A 253 3.24 -1.89 19.49
C ALA A 253 2.34 -1.41 20.65
N GLU A 254 1.83 -2.33 21.47
CA GLU A 254 0.93 -2.06 22.60
C GLU A 254 1.52 -1.00 23.54
N SER A 255 2.82 -1.05 23.81
CA SER A 255 3.55 -0.08 24.64
C SER A 255 3.51 1.36 24.12
N SER A 256 3.27 1.55 22.82
CA SER A 256 3.22 2.85 22.15
C SER A 256 1.81 3.34 21.84
N LEU A 257 0.79 2.50 22.12
CA LEU A 257 -0.60 2.80 21.79
C LEU A 257 -1.12 4.10 22.46
N GLY A 258 -0.66 4.40 23.67
CA GLY A 258 -1.04 5.62 24.40
C GLY A 258 -0.64 6.93 23.68
N LYS A 259 0.26 6.86 22.68
CA LYS A 259 0.69 8.00 21.86
C LYS A 259 -0.13 8.19 20.59
N VAL A 260 -1.02 7.25 20.26
CA VAL A 260 -1.82 7.26 19.04
C VAL A 260 -3.25 7.65 19.35
N LYS A 261 -3.79 8.60 18.60
CA LYS A 261 -5.17 9.09 18.75
C LYS A 261 -5.89 9.08 17.41
N VAL A 262 -7.19 8.82 17.42
CA VAL A 262 -8.04 8.96 16.23
C VAL A 262 -8.02 10.42 15.78
N GLY A 263 -7.92 10.65 14.46
CA GLY A 263 -7.76 11.98 13.88
C GLY A 263 -6.32 12.50 13.86
N GLN A 264 -5.35 11.74 14.42
CA GLN A 264 -3.95 12.15 14.42
C GLN A 264 -3.38 12.14 12.98
N PRO A 265 -2.64 13.19 12.58
CA PRO A 265 -1.98 13.23 11.27
C PRO A 265 -0.86 12.19 11.20
N CYS A 266 -0.73 11.59 10.02
CA CYS A 266 0.29 10.59 9.71
C CYS A 266 0.94 10.88 8.37
N GLU A 267 2.14 10.39 8.18
CA GLU A 267 2.83 10.36 6.91
C GLU A 267 3.07 8.91 6.51
N ILE A 268 2.60 8.53 5.31
CA ILE A 268 2.68 7.17 4.78
C ILE A 268 3.77 7.15 3.71
N GLN A 269 4.71 6.26 3.84
CA GLN A 269 5.73 5.96 2.84
C GLN A 269 5.52 4.55 2.35
N LEU A 270 5.36 4.39 1.04
CA LEU A 270 5.25 3.08 0.39
C LEU A 270 6.63 2.65 -0.10
N ASP A 271 6.99 1.40 0.10
CA ASP A 271 8.28 0.87 -0.36
C ASP A 271 8.37 0.87 -1.90
N ALA A 272 7.22 0.77 -2.59
CA ALA A 272 7.15 0.86 -4.05
C ALA A 272 7.30 2.29 -4.60
N VAL A 273 7.08 3.34 -3.76
CA VAL A 273 7.17 4.76 -4.15
C VAL A 273 7.98 5.51 -3.08
N PRO A 274 9.29 5.28 -2.98
CA PRO A 274 10.12 5.77 -1.88
C PRO A 274 10.27 7.30 -1.86
N ASP A 275 10.16 7.93 -3.01
CA ASP A 275 10.37 9.38 -3.19
C ASP A 275 9.14 10.23 -2.84
N HIS A 276 8.01 9.58 -2.54
CA HIS A 276 6.77 10.27 -2.23
C HIS A 276 6.23 9.90 -0.85
N ARG A 277 5.82 10.91 -0.10
CA ARG A 277 5.20 10.75 1.21
C ARG A 277 3.74 11.19 1.14
N PHE A 278 2.87 10.22 1.36
CA PHE A 278 1.43 10.45 1.31
C PHE A 278 0.92 10.96 2.65
N PRO A 279 0.14 12.03 2.68
CA PRO A 279 -0.54 12.45 3.89
C PRO A 279 -1.65 11.47 4.24
N GLY A 280 -1.74 11.14 5.51
CA GLY A 280 -2.76 10.27 6.07
C GLY A 280 -3.28 10.77 7.40
N VAL A 281 -4.36 10.18 7.85
CA VAL A 281 -4.97 10.44 9.16
C VAL A 281 -5.41 9.12 9.79
N VAL A 282 -5.19 8.99 11.10
CA VAL A 282 -5.69 7.85 11.87
C VAL A 282 -7.22 7.85 11.81
N ASN A 283 -7.78 6.87 11.10
CA ASN A 283 -9.22 6.71 10.94
C ASN A 283 -9.83 6.01 12.16
N ARG A 284 -9.22 4.90 12.58
CA ARG A 284 -9.69 4.10 13.73
C ARG A 284 -8.57 3.22 14.28
N ILE A 285 -8.73 2.86 15.54
CA ILE A 285 -7.89 1.89 16.25
C ILE A 285 -8.77 0.65 16.46
N VAL A 286 -8.30 -0.52 16.04
CA VAL A 286 -9.04 -1.77 16.23
C VAL A 286 -8.86 -2.22 17.70
N PRO A 287 -9.93 -2.42 18.48
CA PRO A 287 -9.83 -2.71 19.91
C PRO A 287 -9.51 -4.20 20.18
N THR A 288 -8.49 -4.72 19.47
CA THR A 288 -8.04 -6.10 19.59
C THR A 288 -6.51 -6.12 19.49
N VAL A 289 -5.87 -6.82 20.40
CA VAL A 289 -4.41 -7.02 20.42
C VAL A 289 -4.09 -8.33 19.73
N ASP A 290 -3.18 -8.29 18.75
CA ASP A 290 -2.54 -9.50 18.24
C ASP A 290 -1.53 -10.00 19.26
N ARG A 291 -1.84 -11.12 19.91
CA ARG A 291 -1.00 -11.70 20.98
C ARG A 291 0.33 -12.24 20.45
N ALA A 292 0.39 -12.64 19.18
CA ALA A 292 1.61 -13.20 18.61
C ALA A 292 2.65 -12.11 18.35
N LYS A 293 2.19 -10.90 18.01
CA LYS A 293 3.06 -9.74 17.71
C LYS A 293 3.12 -8.71 18.84
N ALA A 294 2.22 -8.78 19.85
CA ALA A 294 1.99 -7.75 20.85
C ALA A 294 1.70 -6.37 20.22
N THR A 295 0.90 -6.35 19.16
CA THR A 295 0.55 -5.15 18.40
C THR A 295 -0.96 -4.92 18.37
N VAL A 296 -1.34 -3.66 18.18
CA VAL A 296 -2.70 -3.22 17.92
C VAL A 296 -2.77 -2.69 16.50
N LEU A 297 -3.79 -3.10 15.77
CA LEU A 297 -4.00 -2.67 14.41
C LEU A 297 -4.60 -1.26 14.37
N VAL A 298 -3.92 -0.35 13.71
CA VAL A 298 -4.38 1.03 13.49
C VAL A 298 -4.64 1.23 12.00
N LYS A 299 -5.83 1.72 11.67
CA LYS A 299 -6.24 1.98 10.29
C LYS A 299 -6.07 3.45 9.95
N ILE A 300 -5.30 3.73 8.93
CA ILE A 300 -4.92 5.06 8.48
C ILE A 300 -5.49 5.29 7.09
N LYS A 301 -6.27 6.36 6.94
CA LYS A 301 -6.86 6.76 5.68
C LYS A 301 -5.90 7.68 4.91
N PHE A 302 -5.73 7.45 3.61
CA PHE A 302 -5.06 8.39 2.72
C PHE A 302 -5.89 9.67 2.55
N LEU A 303 -5.26 10.82 2.66
CA LEU A 303 -5.89 12.12 2.37
C LEU A 303 -5.79 12.49 0.88
N GLU A 304 -4.79 11.98 0.19
CA GLU A 304 -4.58 12.15 -1.24
C GLU A 304 -4.68 10.79 -1.94
N ARG A 305 -5.34 10.77 -3.10
CA ARG A 305 -5.45 9.56 -3.93
C ARG A 305 -4.35 9.55 -4.99
N ASP A 306 -3.71 8.40 -5.15
CA ASP A 306 -2.70 8.19 -6.18
C ASP A 306 -2.93 6.81 -6.83
N SER A 307 -2.98 6.77 -8.15
CA SER A 307 -3.19 5.54 -8.92
C SER A 307 -2.06 4.53 -8.81
N ARG A 308 -0.90 4.94 -8.30
CA ARG A 308 0.25 4.05 -8.05
C ARG A 308 0.10 3.23 -6.78
N VAL A 309 -0.84 3.60 -5.90
CA VAL A 309 -1.10 2.89 -4.65
C VAL A 309 -1.97 1.68 -4.94
N LEU A 310 -1.44 0.49 -4.67
CA LEU A 310 -2.13 -0.77 -4.88
C LEU A 310 -2.33 -1.52 -3.56
N PRO A 311 -3.38 -2.34 -3.44
CA PRO A 311 -3.55 -3.24 -2.31
C PRO A 311 -2.34 -4.14 -2.10
N ASP A 312 -2.14 -4.56 -0.86
CA ASP A 312 -1.09 -5.45 -0.39
C ASP A 312 0.36 -4.86 -0.52
N MET A 313 0.51 -3.55 -0.87
CA MET A 313 1.81 -2.86 -0.81
C MET A 313 2.25 -2.66 0.64
N SER A 314 3.55 -2.86 0.90
CA SER A 314 4.18 -2.54 2.19
C SER A 314 4.22 -1.03 2.42
N ALA A 315 3.86 -0.61 3.62
CA ALA A 315 3.81 0.78 4.03
C ALA A 315 4.54 1.00 5.36
N LYS A 316 5.24 2.11 5.46
CA LYS A 316 5.78 2.65 6.71
C LYS A 316 4.98 3.89 7.06
N VAL A 317 4.49 3.94 8.28
CA VAL A 317 3.66 5.05 8.77
C VAL A 317 4.39 5.76 9.89
N ALA A 318 4.64 7.06 9.70
CA ALA A 318 5.11 7.96 10.74
C ALA A 318 3.90 8.70 11.35
N PHE A 319 3.66 8.51 12.64
CA PHE A 319 2.62 9.22 13.38
C PHE A 319 3.19 10.55 13.85
N LEU A 320 2.54 11.64 13.50
CA LEU A 320 3.02 12.99 13.73
C LEU A 320 2.35 13.61 14.96
N GLU A 321 3.08 14.46 15.68
CA GLU A 321 2.54 15.23 16.80
C GLU A 321 1.56 16.32 16.33
N ARG A 322 1.82 16.89 15.15
CA ARG A 322 1.02 17.95 14.53
C ARG A 322 1.04 17.82 13.02
N GLU A 323 0.10 18.47 12.37
CA GLU A 323 0.06 18.56 10.91
C GLU A 323 1.33 19.21 10.35
N VAL A 324 1.81 18.66 9.23
CA VAL A 324 3.02 19.09 8.55
C VAL A 324 2.63 19.71 7.21
N SER A 325 3.21 20.86 6.89
CA SER A 325 2.95 21.57 5.64
C SER A 325 3.44 20.77 4.42
N ALA A 326 2.86 21.01 3.24
CA ALA A 326 3.29 20.37 2.00
C ALA A 326 4.78 20.62 1.69
N GLY A 327 5.35 21.75 2.12
CA GLY A 327 6.79 22.06 2.00
C GLY A 327 7.67 21.17 2.85
N ASP A 328 7.22 20.79 4.04
CA ASP A 328 7.97 19.95 4.96
C ASP A 328 7.96 18.44 4.59
N ARG A 329 7.14 18.05 3.61
CA ARG A 329 7.11 16.70 3.03
C ARG A 329 8.09 16.51 1.87
N LYS A 330 8.78 17.58 1.43
CA LYS A 330 9.82 17.50 0.41
C LYS A 330 11.17 17.17 1.06
N PRO A 331 12.01 16.35 0.40
CA PRO A 331 13.33 16.05 0.91
C PRO A 331 14.19 17.32 0.88
N VAL A 332 14.91 17.56 1.96
CA VAL A 332 15.89 18.66 2.10
C VAL A 332 17.28 18.09 2.33
N THR A 333 18.28 18.78 1.83
CA THR A 333 19.70 18.40 2.06
C THR A 333 20.07 18.70 3.50
N VAL A 334 20.67 17.71 4.18
CA VAL A 334 21.04 17.81 5.58
C VAL A 334 22.47 17.34 5.82
N VAL A 335 23.08 17.94 6.82
CA VAL A 335 24.40 17.55 7.33
C VAL A 335 24.33 17.33 8.84
N PRO A 336 25.23 16.51 9.43
CA PRO A 336 25.32 16.39 10.88
C PRO A 336 25.56 17.76 11.52
N LYS A 337 24.86 18.06 12.61
CA LYS A 337 25.03 19.32 13.36
C LYS A 337 26.48 19.61 13.72
N GLN A 338 27.26 18.56 14.00
CA GLN A 338 28.67 18.65 14.32
C GLN A 338 29.57 19.06 13.13
N ALA A 339 29.09 18.96 11.88
CA ALA A 339 29.86 19.36 10.69
C ALA A 339 29.71 20.84 10.35
N VAL A 340 28.75 21.53 10.97
CA VAL A 340 28.54 22.96 10.75
C VAL A 340 29.46 23.78 11.64
N VAL A 341 30.28 24.63 11.04
CA VAL A 341 31.14 25.59 11.72
C VAL A 341 30.66 27.00 11.48
N GLU A 342 30.84 27.87 12.45
CA GLU A 342 30.56 29.29 12.30
C GLU A 342 31.92 30.03 12.14
N ARG A 343 32.12 30.67 10.98
CA ARG A 343 33.32 31.47 10.70
C ARG A 343 32.91 32.81 10.13
N ALA A 344 33.49 33.85 10.69
CA ALA A 344 33.17 35.26 10.31
C ALA A 344 31.68 35.63 10.40
N GLY A 345 30.92 34.99 11.32
CA GLY A 345 29.46 35.22 11.45
C GLY A 345 28.61 34.49 10.43
N GLU A 346 29.21 33.65 9.57
CA GLU A 346 28.50 32.84 8.58
C GLU A 346 28.64 31.34 8.88
N LYS A 347 27.57 30.57 8.58
CA LYS A 347 27.63 29.11 8.69
C LYS A 347 28.28 28.52 7.47
N ALA A 348 29.23 27.59 7.70
CA ALA A 348 29.97 26.92 6.65
C ALA A 348 30.18 25.44 7.00
N VAL A 349 30.46 24.62 6.00
CA VAL A 349 30.87 23.22 6.13
C VAL A 349 32.13 22.98 5.31
N PHE A 350 32.98 22.07 5.78
CA PHE A 350 34.12 21.61 5.00
C PHE A 350 33.73 20.42 4.15
N VAL A 351 33.70 20.58 2.83
CA VAL A 351 33.47 19.52 1.87
C VAL A 351 34.82 18.93 1.41
N VAL A 352 34.90 17.61 1.35
CA VAL A 352 36.09 16.94 0.81
C VAL A 352 35.98 16.85 -0.70
N LYS A 353 36.82 17.61 -1.41
CA LYS A 353 37.00 17.54 -2.89
C LYS A 353 38.45 17.24 -3.21
N ASP A 354 38.70 16.21 -4.01
CA ASP A 354 40.04 15.82 -4.48
C ASP A 354 41.10 15.69 -3.34
N GLY A 355 40.69 15.17 -2.16
CA GLY A 355 41.55 15.00 -1.02
C GLY A 355 41.92 16.31 -0.29
N ARG A 356 41.15 17.38 -0.53
CA ARG A 356 41.27 18.67 0.13
C ARG A 356 39.98 19.06 0.82
N ALA A 357 40.11 19.78 1.93
CA ALA A 357 39.00 20.39 2.65
C ALA A 357 38.64 21.74 1.98
N VAL A 358 37.50 21.85 1.38
CA VAL A 358 36.98 23.09 0.75
C VAL A 358 35.93 23.68 1.66
N LEU A 359 36.15 24.90 2.15
CA LEU A 359 35.17 25.62 2.96
C LEU A 359 34.01 26.11 2.08
N THR A 360 32.86 25.53 2.24
CA THR A 360 31.64 25.90 1.49
C THR A 360 30.68 26.62 2.43
N ARG A 361 30.31 27.84 2.08
CA ARG A 361 29.26 28.59 2.80
C ARG A 361 27.92 27.90 2.60
N VAL A 362 27.17 27.78 3.68
CA VAL A 362 25.86 27.16 3.66
C VAL A 362 24.84 28.07 4.33
N GLU A 363 23.67 28.17 3.71
CA GLU A 363 22.54 28.77 4.40
C GLU A 363 21.98 27.73 5.37
N GLY A 364 22.14 28.01 6.67
CA GLY A 364 21.66 27.13 7.72
C GLY A 364 20.14 27.27 7.89
N GLY A 365 19.44 26.17 7.72
CA GLY A 365 18.01 26.05 7.94
C GLY A 365 17.65 25.45 9.30
N ARG A 366 16.53 24.73 9.32
CA ARG A 366 15.96 24.08 10.52
C ARG A 366 16.79 22.90 10.99
N ALA A 367 16.86 22.68 12.31
CA ALA A 367 17.41 21.45 12.90
C ALA A 367 16.37 20.31 12.78
N ILE A 368 16.83 19.13 12.35
CA ILE A 368 16.03 17.91 12.21
C ILE A 368 16.75 16.82 13.02
N GLY A 369 16.41 16.71 14.30
CA GLY A 369 17.15 15.84 15.24
C GLY A 369 18.61 16.24 15.36
N ASP A 370 19.53 15.31 15.06
CA ASP A 370 20.98 15.54 15.04
C ASP A 370 21.52 16.11 13.72
N LEU A 371 20.63 16.38 12.77
CA LEU A 371 20.94 16.92 11.46
C LEU A 371 20.50 18.39 11.35
N VAL A 372 21.13 19.13 10.46
CA VAL A 372 20.75 20.52 10.14
C VAL A 372 20.54 20.62 8.63
N GLN A 373 19.43 21.22 8.25
CA GLN A 373 19.15 21.57 6.86
C GLN A 373 20.18 22.60 6.38
N VAL A 374 20.75 22.35 5.21
CA VAL A 374 21.71 23.26 4.57
C VAL A 374 21.39 23.40 3.08
N ALA A 375 21.62 24.61 2.55
CA ALA A 375 21.65 24.86 1.12
C ALA A 375 23.08 25.21 0.70
N GLY A 376 23.49 24.79 -0.49
CA GLY A 376 24.84 25.05 -1.03
C GLY A 376 25.76 23.82 -1.14
N VAL A 377 25.31 22.65 -0.70
CA VAL A 377 26.02 21.35 -0.87
C VAL A 377 25.09 20.34 -1.52
N ALA A 378 25.65 19.44 -2.32
CA ALA A 378 24.89 18.40 -3.00
C ALA A 378 24.77 17.13 -2.13
N ALA A 379 23.65 16.42 -2.28
CA ALA A 379 23.51 15.09 -1.67
C ALA A 379 24.56 14.14 -2.26
N GLY A 380 25.24 13.38 -1.38
CA GLY A 380 26.35 12.52 -1.75
C GLY A 380 27.75 13.14 -1.51
N ASP A 381 27.86 14.45 -1.34
CA ASP A 381 29.10 15.09 -0.93
C ASP A 381 29.55 14.55 0.44
N ARG A 382 30.86 14.58 0.70
CA ARG A 382 31.43 14.22 2.01
C ARG A 382 31.79 15.47 2.78
N VAL A 383 31.17 15.66 3.94
CA VAL A 383 31.52 16.75 4.87
C VAL A 383 32.36 16.25 6.03
N ILE A 384 33.27 17.08 6.49
CA ILE A 384 34.14 16.76 7.62
C ILE A 384 33.38 17.02 8.92
N VAL A 385 33.45 16.06 9.85
CA VAL A 385 32.80 16.14 11.16
C VAL A 385 33.80 16.44 12.25
N LYS A 386 35.02 15.87 12.19
CA LYS A 386 36.10 16.07 13.18
C LYS A 386 37.48 15.82 12.54
N PRO A 387 38.54 16.55 13.01
CA PRO A 387 38.51 17.77 13.81
C PRO A 387 38.24 19.00 12.94
N LEU A 388 37.47 19.99 13.43
CA LEU A 388 37.08 21.18 12.67
C LEU A 388 37.94 22.42 13.07
N ASP A 389 38.42 22.49 14.35
CA ASP A 389 39.05 23.69 14.93
C ASP A 389 40.39 24.03 14.29
N ARG A 390 41.05 23.06 13.66
CA ARG A 390 42.41 23.21 13.10
C ARG A 390 42.46 23.13 11.58
N LEU A 391 41.32 23.07 10.92
CA LEU A 391 41.24 22.99 9.47
C LEU A 391 41.16 24.38 8.84
N ALA A 392 41.97 24.59 7.82
CA ALA A 392 41.92 25.76 6.95
C ALA A 392 41.37 25.35 5.56
N ASP A 393 40.86 26.32 4.82
CA ASP A 393 40.45 26.11 3.44
C ASP A 393 41.63 25.67 2.58
N GLY A 394 41.47 24.59 1.80
CA GLY A 394 42.49 24.01 0.94
C GLY A 394 43.40 22.97 1.60
N ASP A 395 43.30 22.72 2.94
CA ASP A 395 44.11 21.73 3.65
C ASP A 395 43.99 20.33 3.03
N ARG A 396 45.10 19.62 2.88
CA ARG A 396 45.12 18.22 2.48
C ARG A 396 44.55 17.34 3.58
N VAL A 397 43.53 16.56 3.26
CA VAL A 397 42.86 15.68 4.22
C VAL A 397 42.88 14.23 3.74
N LYS A 398 43.04 13.32 4.68
CA LYS A 398 42.88 11.87 4.46
C LYS A 398 41.68 11.40 5.26
N VAL A 399 40.71 10.82 4.59
CA VAL A 399 39.52 10.27 5.25
C VAL A 399 39.94 9.07 6.09
N ALA A 400 39.59 9.07 7.37
CA ALA A 400 39.78 7.92 8.25
C ALA A 400 38.99 6.74 7.70
N ALA A 401 39.65 5.63 7.47
CA ALA A 401 38.95 4.37 7.19
C ALA A 401 38.16 3.97 8.45
N LYS A 402 36.85 3.74 8.32
CA LYS A 402 35.97 3.31 9.40
C LYS A 402 36.03 1.80 9.54
#